data_c52ff9633a7e58cf57d965ec5cd77aa9
#
_entry.id   c52ff9633a7e58cf57d965ec5cd77aa9
#
_cell.length_a   1.000
_cell.length_b   1.000
_cell.length_c   1.000
_cell.angle_alpha   90.00
_cell.angle_beta   90.00
_cell.angle_gamma   90.00
#
_symmetry.space_group_name_H-M   'P 1'
#
loop_
_entity.id
_entity.type
_entity.pdbx_description
1 polymer ?
#
loop_
_entity_poly.entity_id
_entity_poly.type
_entity_poly.pdbx_seq_one_letter_code
_entity_poly.pdbx_strand_id
1 'polypeptide(L)'
;MDNPLEKILSAKFYITPAGNEPVLDWLKGLSKEDRKTIGNDIRTVELGWPIGMPVCRKLEGYSGLREVRSEISDGCIARIIFYINGNEMILLHGFIKKTQKTPKNEIDLAVKRKKEHEKHE
;
A
#
# COMPACT_ATOMS: atom_id res chain seq x y z
N MET A 1 -17.82 24.12 -4.80
CA MET A 1 -17.84 23.88 -3.36
C MET A 1 -16.95 22.69 -3.02
N ASP A 2 -15.98 22.90 -2.15
CA ASP A 2 -15.03 21.84 -1.82
C ASP A 2 -15.68 20.76 -0.97
N ASN A 3 -15.46 19.51 -1.36
CA ASN A 3 -15.90 18.36 -0.59
C ASN A 3 -14.79 17.99 0.40
N PRO A 4 -15.02 18.10 1.73
CA PRO A 4 -13.97 17.79 2.71
C PRO A 4 -13.53 16.33 2.68
N LEU A 5 -14.31 15.46 2.01
CA LEU A 5 -13.96 14.06 1.85
C LEU A 5 -13.35 13.74 0.49
N GLU A 6 -13.02 14.78 -0.29
CA GLU A 6 -12.38 14.59 -1.58
C GLU A 6 -10.96 14.03 -1.40
N LYS A 7 -10.65 12.99 -2.14
CA LYS A 7 -9.35 12.33 -2.07
C LYS A 7 -8.27 13.13 -2.80
N ILE A 8 -7.12 13.25 -2.17
CA ILE A 8 -5.92 13.82 -2.80
C ILE A 8 -5.27 12.77 -3.69
N LEU A 9 -5.23 11.51 -3.21
CA LEU A 9 -4.78 10.36 -3.98
C LEU A 9 -5.92 9.35 -4.12
N SER A 10 -5.89 8.57 -5.19
CA SER A 10 -6.77 7.42 -5.36
C SER A 10 -5.94 6.14 -5.36
N ALA A 11 -6.28 5.22 -4.46
CA ALA A 11 -5.60 3.93 -4.40
C ALA A 11 -6.04 3.06 -5.58
N LYS A 12 -5.07 2.42 -6.24
CA LYS A 12 -5.30 1.48 -7.33
C LYS A 12 -4.50 0.21 -7.08
N PHE A 13 -5.10 -0.93 -7.35
CA PHE A 13 -4.38 -2.20 -7.24
C PHE A 13 -3.49 -2.41 -8.46
N TYR A 14 -2.22 -2.76 -8.20
CA TYR A 14 -1.35 -3.21 -9.26
C TYR A 14 -1.95 -4.46 -9.92
N ILE A 15 -1.94 -4.49 -11.25
CA ILE A 15 -2.44 -5.61 -12.04
C ILE A 15 -1.26 -6.25 -12.76
N THR A 16 -1.08 -7.57 -12.61
CA THR A 16 0.00 -8.27 -13.28
C THR A 16 -0.26 -8.37 -14.78
N PRO A 17 0.76 -8.69 -15.60
CA PRO A 17 0.54 -8.90 -17.05
C PRO A 17 -0.52 -9.97 -17.34
N ALA A 18 -0.69 -10.94 -16.44
CA ALA A 18 -1.71 -11.99 -16.60
C ALA A 18 -3.10 -11.55 -16.12
N GLY A 19 -3.25 -10.31 -15.62
CA GLY A 19 -4.54 -9.79 -15.18
C GLY A 19 -4.88 -10.06 -13.74
N ASN A 20 -3.95 -10.55 -12.93
CA ASN A 20 -4.18 -10.78 -11.49
C ASN A 20 -3.95 -9.51 -10.70
N GLU A 21 -4.66 -9.41 -9.57
CA GLU A 21 -4.54 -8.26 -8.65
C GLU A 21 -4.05 -8.77 -7.30
N PRO A 22 -2.71 -8.95 -7.14
CA PRO A 22 -2.17 -9.67 -5.96
C PRO A 22 -2.49 -9.03 -4.63
N VAL A 23 -2.51 -7.69 -4.52
CA VAL A 23 -2.84 -7.05 -3.24
C VAL A 23 -4.32 -7.24 -2.91
N LEU A 24 -5.20 -7.12 -3.90
CA LEU A 24 -6.63 -7.36 -3.68
C LEU A 24 -6.86 -8.81 -3.25
N ASP A 25 -6.24 -9.78 -3.93
CA ASP A 25 -6.37 -11.18 -3.59
C ASP A 25 -5.87 -11.47 -2.17
N TRP A 26 -4.74 -10.86 -1.80
CA TRP A 26 -4.19 -10.97 -0.45
C TRP A 26 -5.17 -10.42 0.59
N LEU A 27 -5.76 -9.25 0.33
CA LEU A 27 -6.74 -8.66 1.25
C LEU A 27 -7.97 -9.56 1.43
N LYS A 28 -8.43 -10.19 0.35
CA LYS A 28 -9.59 -11.08 0.42
C LYS A 28 -9.36 -12.29 1.33
N GLY A 29 -8.11 -12.68 1.54
CA GLY A 29 -7.76 -13.79 2.43
C GLY A 29 -7.70 -13.40 3.92
N LEU A 30 -7.83 -12.12 4.25
CA LEU A 30 -7.79 -11.66 5.63
C LEU A 30 -9.18 -11.62 6.24
N SER A 31 -9.23 -11.51 7.59
CA SER A 31 -10.51 -11.36 8.27
C SER A 31 -11.19 -10.04 7.88
N LYS A 32 -12.50 -10.00 8.04
CA LYS A 32 -13.28 -8.78 7.75
C LYS A 32 -12.78 -7.60 8.58
N GLU A 33 -12.45 -7.83 9.86
CA GLU A 33 -11.93 -6.79 10.75
C GLU A 33 -10.60 -6.24 10.26
N ASP A 34 -9.68 -7.12 9.90
CA ASP A 34 -8.35 -6.72 9.44
C ASP A 34 -8.44 -5.97 8.12
N ARG A 35 -9.28 -6.44 7.20
CA ARG A 35 -9.53 -5.74 5.93
C ARG A 35 -10.07 -4.33 6.16
N LYS A 36 -10.97 -4.17 7.12
CA LYS A 36 -11.55 -2.88 7.45
C LYS A 36 -10.50 -1.92 7.99
N THR A 37 -9.66 -2.41 8.90
CA THR A 37 -8.56 -1.61 9.47
C THR A 37 -7.61 -1.14 8.37
N ILE A 38 -7.18 -2.05 7.52
CA ILE A 38 -6.27 -1.73 6.40
C ILE A 38 -6.93 -0.74 5.44
N GLY A 39 -8.18 -0.98 5.09
CA GLY A 39 -8.93 -0.10 4.20
C GLY A 39 -9.06 1.32 4.76
N ASN A 40 -9.30 1.44 6.05
CA ASN A 40 -9.37 2.75 6.72
C ASN A 40 -8.03 3.47 6.68
N ASP A 41 -6.93 2.74 6.85
CA ASP A 41 -5.59 3.35 6.81
C ASP A 41 -5.20 3.78 5.39
N ILE A 42 -5.58 2.99 4.38
CA ILE A 42 -5.40 3.40 2.98
C ILE A 42 -6.18 4.69 2.71
N ARG A 43 -7.42 4.75 3.18
CA ARG A 43 -8.26 5.93 3.01
C ARG A 43 -7.65 7.15 3.72
N THR A 44 -7.05 6.95 4.89
CA THR A 44 -6.37 8.03 5.61
C THR A 44 -5.25 8.62 4.75
N VAL A 45 -4.49 7.76 4.06
CA VAL A 45 -3.44 8.23 3.15
C VAL A 45 -4.05 8.95 1.94
N GLU A 46 -5.12 8.39 1.36
CA GLU A 46 -5.80 9.01 0.21
C GLU A 46 -6.28 10.43 0.53
N LEU A 47 -6.84 10.62 1.72
CA LEU A 47 -7.43 11.91 2.12
C LEU A 47 -6.39 12.89 2.67
N GLY A 48 -5.34 12.41 3.30
CA GLY A 48 -4.39 13.25 4.03
C GLY A 48 -3.02 13.44 3.39
N TRP A 49 -2.81 12.91 2.19
CA TRP A 49 -1.49 12.98 1.56
C TRP A 49 -1.01 14.43 1.39
N PRO A 50 0.26 14.76 1.66
CA PRO A 50 1.29 13.84 2.19
C PRO A 50 1.11 13.63 3.70
N ILE A 51 1.30 12.37 4.12
CA ILE A 51 1.13 11.98 5.51
C ILE A 51 2.25 11.01 5.90
N GLY A 52 2.72 11.09 7.14
CA GLY A 52 3.84 10.29 7.63
C GLY A 52 3.43 9.28 8.70
N MET A 53 4.40 8.89 9.51
CA MET A 53 4.20 7.96 10.60
C MET A 53 3.07 8.41 11.53
N PRO A 54 2.34 7.49 12.14
CA PRO A 54 2.56 6.04 12.12
C PRO A 54 1.95 5.31 10.93
N VAL A 55 1.06 5.92 10.14
CA VAL A 55 0.28 5.21 9.11
C VAL A 55 1.04 5.04 7.80
N CYS A 56 1.95 5.96 7.47
CA CYS A 56 2.69 5.91 6.22
C CYS A 56 4.19 6.11 6.47
N ARG A 57 5.01 5.25 5.86
CA ARG A 57 6.45 5.28 6.05
C ARG A 57 7.17 5.26 4.71
N LYS A 58 8.17 6.13 4.56
CA LYS A 58 9.06 6.10 3.41
C LYS A 58 10.06 4.95 3.57
N LEU A 59 10.29 4.19 2.51
CA LEU A 59 11.28 3.11 2.52
C LEU A 59 12.65 3.66 2.13
N GLU A 60 13.55 3.73 3.12
CA GLU A 60 14.89 4.28 2.93
C GLU A 60 15.70 3.45 1.94
N GLY A 61 16.39 4.13 1.02
CA GLY A 61 17.23 3.47 0.03
C GLY A 61 16.46 3.00 -1.21
N TYR A 62 15.14 3.23 -1.27
CA TYR A 62 14.30 2.81 -2.39
C TYR A 62 13.50 4.00 -2.90
N SER A 63 13.94 4.54 -4.03
CA SER A 63 13.34 5.75 -4.59
C SER A 63 11.84 5.57 -4.85
N GLY A 64 11.04 6.46 -4.28
CA GLY A 64 9.62 6.52 -4.56
C GLY A 64 8.77 5.45 -3.89
N LEU A 65 9.35 4.54 -3.10
CA LEU A 65 8.57 3.51 -2.40
C LEU A 65 8.20 3.96 -0.99
N ARG A 66 6.95 3.70 -0.62
CA ARG A 66 6.41 3.97 0.72
C ARG A 66 5.55 2.79 1.13
N GLU A 67 5.24 2.69 2.43
CA GLU A 67 4.34 1.64 2.90
C GLU A 67 3.24 2.23 3.78
N VAL A 68 2.04 1.68 3.64
CA VAL A 68 0.94 1.90 4.58
C VAL A 68 1.10 0.84 5.67
N ARG A 69 1.07 1.26 6.92
CA ARG A 69 1.27 0.38 8.09
C ARG A 69 -0.03 0.34 8.88
N SER A 70 -0.56 -0.86 9.07
CA SER A 70 -1.82 -1.06 9.81
C SER A 70 -1.60 -2.03 10.95
N GLU A 71 -1.98 -1.62 12.15
CA GLU A 71 -1.97 -2.51 13.31
C GLU A 71 -3.24 -3.37 13.26
N ILE A 72 -3.05 -4.65 13.03
CA ILE A 72 -4.14 -5.61 12.90
C ILE A 72 -4.13 -6.59 14.08
N SER A 73 -4.99 -7.61 14.03
CA SER A 73 -5.12 -8.60 15.10
C SER A 73 -3.81 -9.30 15.44
N ASP A 74 -3.73 -9.84 16.64
CA ASP A 74 -2.61 -10.65 17.16
C ASP A 74 -1.27 -9.91 17.22
N GLY A 75 -1.29 -8.58 17.37
CA GLY A 75 -0.07 -7.78 17.47
C GLY A 75 0.73 -7.73 16.16
N CYS A 76 0.09 -8.05 15.05
CA CYS A 76 0.73 -8.02 13.74
C CYS A 76 0.60 -6.66 13.08
N ILE A 77 1.52 -6.38 12.17
CA ILE A 77 1.48 -5.17 11.35
C ILE A 77 1.32 -5.60 9.90
N ALA A 78 0.21 -5.19 9.31
CA ALA A 78 0.01 -5.36 7.87
C ALA A 78 0.69 -4.19 7.15
N ARG A 79 1.38 -4.48 6.08
CA ARG A 79 2.12 -3.47 5.31
C ARG A 79 1.76 -3.59 3.85
N ILE A 80 1.44 -2.46 3.23
CA ILE A 80 1.22 -2.40 1.79
C ILE A 80 2.21 -1.41 1.21
N ILE A 81 3.10 -1.92 0.35
CA ILE A 81 4.10 -1.09 -0.33
C ILE A 81 3.45 -0.50 -1.57
N PHE A 82 3.61 0.79 -1.76
CA PHE A 82 3.02 1.53 -2.89
C PHE A 82 3.98 2.57 -3.43
N TYR A 83 3.66 3.10 -4.61
CA TYR A 83 4.32 4.30 -5.14
C TYR A 83 3.27 5.22 -5.74
N ILE A 84 3.64 6.48 -5.91
CA ILE A 84 2.75 7.51 -6.43
C ILE A 84 2.98 7.68 -7.94
N ASN A 85 1.91 7.58 -8.70
CA ASN A 85 1.92 7.85 -10.13
C ASN A 85 0.84 8.90 -10.40
N GLY A 86 1.26 10.16 -10.58
CA GLY A 86 0.31 11.27 -10.69
C GLY A 86 -0.45 11.44 -9.38
N ASN A 87 -1.77 11.29 -9.42
CA ASN A 87 -2.61 11.34 -8.23
C ASN A 87 -3.07 9.96 -7.77
N GLU A 88 -2.40 8.90 -8.26
CA GLU A 88 -2.74 7.53 -7.89
C GLU A 88 -1.67 6.93 -7.00
N MET A 89 -2.10 6.23 -5.94
CA MET A 89 -1.20 5.39 -5.16
C MET A 89 -1.37 3.95 -5.63
N ILE A 90 -0.33 3.42 -6.24
CA ILE A 90 -0.37 2.09 -6.82
C ILE A 90 0.06 1.08 -5.78
N LEU A 91 -0.86 0.23 -5.36
CA LEU A 91 -0.63 -0.78 -4.31
C LEU A 91 0.08 -1.98 -4.92
N LEU A 92 1.37 -2.12 -4.61
CA LEU A 92 2.25 -3.08 -5.27
C LEU A 92 2.34 -4.44 -4.58
N HIS A 93 2.40 -4.45 -3.24
CA HIS A 93 2.63 -5.68 -2.49
C HIS A 93 2.14 -5.53 -1.05
N GLY A 94 1.48 -6.56 -0.55
CA GLY A 94 1.00 -6.59 0.83
C GLY A 94 1.52 -7.81 1.56
N PHE A 95 1.87 -7.65 2.84
CA PHE A 95 2.34 -8.73 3.69
C PHE A 95 2.15 -8.39 5.16
N ILE A 96 2.28 -9.39 6.02
CA ILE A 96 2.10 -9.23 7.46
C ILE A 96 3.36 -9.69 8.19
N LYS A 97 3.87 -8.84 9.09
CA LYS A 97 5.01 -9.15 9.95
C LYS A 97 4.80 -8.53 11.33
N LYS A 98 5.37 -9.16 12.35
CA LYS A 98 5.37 -8.61 13.70
C LYS A 98 6.54 -7.65 13.93
N THR A 99 7.61 -7.79 13.14
CA THR A 99 8.81 -6.96 13.27
C THR A 99 8.60 -5.57 12.68
N GLN A 100 9.38 -4.61 13.15
CA GLN A 100 9.29 -3.23 12.65
C GLN A 100 9.95 -3.04 11.29
N LYS A 101 10.98 -3.83 11.00
CA LYS A 101 11.73 -3.70 9.75
C LYS A 101 11.05 -4.44 8.61
N THR A 102 10.97 -3.78 7.45
CA THR A 102 10.45 -4.40 6.24
C THR A 102 11.54 -5.26 5.59
N PRO A 103 11.32 -6.57 5.43
CA PRO A 103 12.32 -7.44 4.83
C PRO A 103 12.66 -7.07 3.38
N LYS A 104 13.92 -7.23 3.02
CA LYS A 104 14.41 -6.88 1.68
C LYS A 104 13.67 -7.62 0.56
N ASN A 105 13.36 -8.91 0.75
CA ASN A 105 12.68 -9.70 -0.28
C ASN A 105 11.28 -9.14 -0.58
N GLU A 106 10.59 -8.60 0.44
CA GLU A 106 9.28 -8.00 0.24
C GLU A 106 9.40 -6.69 -0.57
N ILE A 107 10.44 -5.91 -0.27
CA ILE A 107 10.71 -4.67 -1.01
C ILE A 107 11.11 -4.98 -2.45
N ASP A 108 11.95 -6.00 -2.66
CA ASP A 108 12.41 -6.38 -4.00
C ASP A 108 11.24 -6.75 -4.93
N LEU A 109 10.24 -7.44 -4.39
CA LEU A 109 9.04 -7.77 -5.16
C LEU A 109 8.26 -6.51 -5.55
N ALA A 110 8.14 -5.57 -4.62
CA ALA A 110 7.48 -4.29 -4.90
C ALA A 110 8.25 -3.49 -5.96
N VAL A 111 9.57 -3.48 -5.90
CA VAL A 111 10.42 -2.81 -6.90
C VAL A 111 10.15 -3.41 -8.29
N LYS A 112 10.11 -4.72 -8.38
CA LYS A 112 9.85 -5.42 -9.65
C LYS A 112 8.48 -5.01 -10.22
N ARG A 113 7.46 -5.00 -9.37
CA ARG A 113 6.10 -4.65 -9.79
C ARG A 113 5.98 -3.17 -10.18
N LYS A 114 6.68 -2.29 -9.48
CA LYS A 114 6.72 -0.88 -9.85
C LYS A 114 7.28 -0.70 -11.26
N LYS A 115 8.40 -1.35 -11.56
CA LYS A 115 9.01 -1.29 -12.90
C LYS A 115 8.06 -1.82 -13.97
N GLU A 116 7.35 -2.91 -13.66
CA GLU A 116 6.37 -3.49 -14.57
C GLU A 116 5.22 -2.52 -14.82
N HIS A 117 4.71 -1.91 -13.77
CA HIS A 117 3.62 -0.94 -13.90
C HIS A 117 4.04 0.27 -14.74
N GLU A 118 5.24 0.78 -14.51
CA GLU A 118 5.75 1.94 -15.24
C GLU A 118 5.89 1.67 -16.75
N LYS A 119 6.18 0.43 -17.14
CA LYS A 119 6.29 0.07 -18.56
C LYS A 119 4.96 0.10 -19.29
N HIS A 120 3.85 -0.10 -18.56
CA HIS A 120 2.52 -0.22 -19.13
C HIS A 120 1.65 1.00 -18.86
N GLU A 121 2.28 2.10 -18.53
CA GLU A 121 1.62 3.37 -18.33
C GLU A 121 1.27 4.05 -19.66
#